data_6e73db9f6c57becea89648a28e69656e
#
_entry.id   6e73db9f6c57becea89648a28e69656e
#
_cell.length_a   1.000
_cell.length_b   1.000
_cell.length_c   1.000
_cell.angle_alpha   90.00
_cell.angle_beta   90.00
_cell.angle_gamma   90.00
#
_symmetry.space_group_name_H-M   'P 1'
#
loop_
_entity.id
_entity.type
_entity.pdbx_description
1 polymer ?
#
loop_
_entity_poly.entity_id
_entity_poly.type
_entity_poly.pdbx_seq_one_letter_code
_entity_poly.pdbx_strand_id
1 'polypeptide(L)'
;MMHIYCLTGEITMNTQNNKTHKKTTSLNHKHSYRKLRRWVLPAVLGAALSTLAFLPTFAEDIPSAPPAGNPPMSAPNGPAPKAEANPNTFKGTTVVTENKSIAHELMSNTTSDQNAFIGKNKAVVNIENSVFDKTGNTTSDDNSNFRGQNAVILSIDGSQINIKGSNITSNSNGSNAVFATGEGSIINVENTNIHTKSDSSRGLDATYNGTVNGKNLTITTEGAHSATLATDRGEGTITAEAAKLMTSGEGSPIIYSTGNITADYITGEAKNSEIGVVEGKNSITLTNSNVTGNKDNGFMLYQSFSGDAESG
;
A
#
# COMPACT_ATOMS: atom_id res chain seq x y z
N MET A 1 -3.41 -7.58 -21.24
CA MET A 1 -2.41 -6.93 -20.39
C MET A 1 -3.06 -5.62 -19.93
N MET A 2 -3.26 -5.47 -18.65
CA MET A 2 -3.92 -4.30 -18.07
C MET A 2 -2.84 -3.42 -17.44
N HIS A 3 -2.75 -2.18 -17.89
CA HIS A 3 -1.87 -1.18 -17.28
C HIS A 3 -2.74 -0.25 -16.46
N ILE A 4 -2.41 -0.10 -15.19
CA ILE A 4 -3.10 0.83 -14.30
C ILE A 4 -2.08 1.89 -13.90
N TYR A 5 -2.38 3.14 -14.23
CA TYR A 5 -1.60 4.31 -13.83
C TYR A 5 -2.44 5.13 -12.88
N CYS A 6 -1.91 5.44 -11.73
CA CYS A 6 -2.50 6.42 -10.82
C CYS A 6 -1.60 7.66 -10.80
N LEU A 7 -2.08 8.74 -11.35
CA LEU A 7 -1.42 10.04 -11.32
C LEU A 7 -2.37 11.00 -10.60
N THR A 8 -1.94 11.56 -9.49
CA THR A 8 -2.66 12.61 -8.77
C THR A 8 -4.13 12.28 -8.45
N GLY A 9 -4.38 11.10 -7.85
CA GLY A 9 -5.73 10.68 -7.48
C GLY A 9 -6.62 10.18 -8.64
N GLU A 10 -6.08 10.02 -9.85
CA GLU A 10 -6.79 9.45 -11.00
C GLU A 10 -6.21 8.09 -11.38
N ILE A 11 -7.09 7.10 -11.58
CA ILE A 11 -6.71 5.78 -12.12
C ILE A 11 -6.98 5.76 -13.61
N THR A 12 -5.95 5.62 -14.44
CA THR A 12 -6.11 5.40 -15.88
C THR A 12 -5.91 3.92 -16.20
N MET A 13 -6.96 3.25 -16.68
CA MET A 13 -6.88 1.87 -17.15
C MET A 13 -6.63 1.84 -18.64
N ASN A 14 -5.52 1.24 -19.08
CA ASN A 14 -5.22 1.03 -20.48
C ASN A 14 -5.14 -0.47 -20.78
N THR A 15 -6.11 -0.99 -21.54
CA THR A 15 -6.14 -2.38 -21.98
C THR A 15 -5.52 -2.50 -23.36
N GLN A 16 -4.31 -3.02 -23.48
CA GLN A 16 -3.76 -3.39 -24.79
C GLN A 16 -4.17 -4.80 -25.18
N ASN A 17 -4.97 -4.90 -26.24
CA ASN A 17 -5.30 -6.16 -26.88
C ASN A 17 -4.12 -6.63 -27.76
N ASN A 18 -3.29 -7.53 -27.27
CA ASN A 18 -2.33 -8.25 -28.09
C ASN A 18 -3.04 -9.38 -28.84
N LYS A 19 -3.29 -9.17 -30.14
CA LYS A 19 -3.72 -10.25 -31.04
C LYS A 19 -2.52 -11.17 -31.32
N THR A 20 -2.41 -12.23 -30.59
CA THR A 20 -1.60 -13.38 -31.02
C THR A 20 -2.49 -14.34 -31.80
N HIS A 21 -2.18 -14.53 -33.10
CA HIS A 21 -2.78 -15.57 -33.92
C HIS A 21 -2.44 -16.96 -33.35
N LYS A 22 -3.43 -17.61 -32.73
CA LYS A 22 -3.44 -19.07 -32.59
C LYS A 22 -4.61 -19.63 -33.37
N LYS A 23 -4.31 -20.52 -34.34
CA LYS A 23 -5.27 -21.38 -35.00
C LYS A 23 -6.05 -22.14 -33.97
N THR A 24 -7.36 -21.97 -33.95
CA THR A 24 -8.28 -22.76 -33.13
C THR A 24 -9.22 -23.53 -34.01
N THR A 25 -9.20 -24.83 -33.84
CA THR A 25 -10.19 -25.80 -34.32
C THR A 25 -11.54 -25.46 -33.70
N SER A 26 -12.57 -25.41 -34.56
CA SER A 26 -13.96 -25.10 -34.21
C SER A 26 -14.57 -26.17 -33.31
N LEU A 27 -15.15 -25.75 -32.21
CA LEU A 27 -16.21 -26.48 -31.52
C LEU A 27 -17.44 -25.57 -31.41
N ASN A 28 -18.48 -25.96 -32.18
CA ASN A 28 -19.78 -25.31 -32.19
C ASN A 28 -20.45 -25.42 -30.81
N HIS A 29 -20.73 -24.30 -30.17
CA HIS A 29 -21.79 -24.23 -29.17
C HIS A 29 -22.74 -23.09 -29.55
N LYS A 30 -23.94 -23.50 -29.95
CA LYS A 30 -25.11 -22.63 -30.19
C LYS A 30 -25.56 -22.03 -28.86
N HIS A 31 -25.46 -20.74 -28.68
CA HIS A 31 -26.19 -20.00 -27.68
C HIS A 31 -27.25 -19.12 -28.34
N SER A 32 -28.50 -19.45 -28.02
CA SER A 32 -29.75 -18.82 -28.42
C SER A 32 -29.84 -17.39 -27.88
N TYR A 33 -29.84 -16.39 -28.77
CA TYR A 33 -30.20 -15.03 -28.39
C TYR A 33 -31.72 -14.86 -28.39
N ARG A 34 -32.32 -14.59 -27.23
CA ARG A 34 -33.70 -14.13 -27.14
C ARG A 34 -33.80 -12.68 -27.65
N LYS A 35 -34.52 -12.50 -28.77
CA LYS A 35 -34.89 -11.20 -29.31
C LYS A 35 -35.90 -10.51 -28.36
N LEU A 36 -35.58 -9.35 -27.82
CA LEU A 36 -36.55 -8.44 -27.22
C LEU A 36 -37.34 -7.79 -28.34
N ARG A 37 -38.64 -8.05 -28.37
CA ARG A 37 -39.60 -7.38 -29.27
C ARG A 37 -39.85 -5.96 -28.78
N ARG A 38 -39.58 -5.00 -29.65
CA ARG A 38 -40.05 -3.62 -29.53
C ARG A 38 -41.59 -3.63 -29.79
N TRP A 39 -42.32 -3.10 -28.85
CA TRP A 39 -43.73 -2.76 -29.04
C TRP A 39 -43.81 -1.33 -29.58
N VAL A 40 -44.36 -1.15 -30.77
CA VAL A 40 -44.74 0.15 -31.35
C VAL A 40 -46.21 0.31 -31.03
N LEU A 41 -46.62 1.36 -30.35
CA LEU A 41 -47.98 1.77 -30.13
C LEU A 41 -48.33 2.88 -31.17
N PRO A 42 -49.51 2.78 -31.81
CA PRO A 42 -49.94 3.81 -32.75
C PRO A 42 -50.52 5.01 -32.01
N ALA A 43 -50.28 6.18 -32.61
CA ALA A 43 -50.85 7.46 -32.21
C ALA A 43 -52.34 7.52 -32.54
N VAL A 44 -53.16 7.92 -31.57
CA VAL A 44 -54.54 8.36 -31.79
C VAL A 44 -54.65 9.80 -31.39
N LEU A 45 -55.00 10.66 -32.39
CA LEU A 45 -55.38 12.06 -32.21
C LEU A 45 -56.79 12.13 -31.58
N GLY A 46 -56.96 12.92 -30.54
CA GLY A 46 -58.26 13.25 -29.97
C GLY A 46 -58.21 14.56 -29.20
N ALA A 47 -59.08 15.47 -29.59
CA ALA A 47 -59.09 16.91 -29.28
C ALA A 47 -59.40 17.27 -27.82
N ALA A 48 -58.87 18.36 -27.44
CA ALA A 48 -59.20 19.40 -26.44
C ALA A 48 -60.34 19.14 -25.46
N LEU A 49 -60.02 19.27 -24.15
CA LEU A 49 -60.80 20.09 -23.20
C LEU A 49 -59.91 20.55 -22.05
N SER A 50 -59.91 21.87 -21.86
CA SER A 50 -59.22 22.61 -20.82
C SER A 50 -59.79 22.27 -19.43
N THR A 51 -58.99 21.70 -18.57
CA THR A 51 -59.17 21.81 -17.11
C THR A 51 -57.86 22.16 -16.50
N LEU A 52 -57.80 23.35 -15.88
CA LEU A 52 -56.70 23.72 -14.99
C LEU A 52 -56.64 22.69 -13.85
N ALA A 53 -55.65 21.82 -13.91
CA ALA A 53 -55.25 21.04 -12.77
C ALA A 53 -53.99 21.65 -12.15
N PHE A 54 -54.10 22.10 -10.92
CA PHE A 54 -52.99 22.54 -10.09
C PHE A 54 -51.96 21.42 -10.05
N LEU A 55 -50.81 21.63 -10.67
CA LEU A 55 -49.62 20.83 -10.39
C LEU A 55 -49.10 21.30 -9.04
N PRO A 56 -48.88 20.39 -8.08
CA PRO A 56 -48.07 20.74 -6.91
C PRO A 56 -46.66 21.04 -7.43
N THR A 57 -46.21 22.25 -7.30
CA THR A 57 -44.80 22.59 -7.39
C THR A 57 -44.10 21.87 -6.24
N PHE A 58 -43.44 20.79 -6.54
CA PHE A 58 -42.37 20.30 -5.66
C PHE A 58 -41.28 21.37 -5.74
N ALA A 59 -41.33 22.32 -4.80
CA ALA A 59 -40.12 23.05 -4.48
C ALA A 59 -39.13 22.01 -3.98
N GLU A 60 -38.14 21.69 -4.79
CA GLU A 60 -36.95 21.03 -4.25
C GLU A 60 -36.41 22.02 -3.21
N ASP A 61 -36.54 21.66 -1.93
CA ASP A 61 -35.78 22.29 -0.85
C ASP A 61 -34.29 22.05 -1.15
N ILE A 62 -33.70 23.01 -1.86
CA ILE A 62 -32.26 23.16 -1.88
C ILE A 62 -31.87 23.41 -0.43
N PRO A 63 -31.13 22.52 0.26
CA PRO A 63 -30.68 22.80 1.60
C PRO A 63 -29.92 24.14 1.52
N SER A 64 -30.42 25.15 2.20
CA SER A 64 -29.71 26.41 2.37
C SER A 64 -28.33 26.08 2.91
N ALA A 65 -27.30 26.62 2.24
CA ALA A 65 -25.93 26.50 2.72
C ALA A 65 -25.93 26.82 4.24
N PRO A 66 -25.27 26.00 5.05
CA PRO A 66 -25.20 26.27 6.48
C PRO A 66 -24.65 27.69 6.66
N PRO A 67 -25.21 28.49 7.59
CA PRO A 67 -24.74 29.84 7.85
C PRO A 67 -23.24 29.76 8.08
N ALA A 68 -22.48 30.71 7.50
CA ALA A 68 -21.04 30.82 7.73
C ALA A 68 -20.80 30.83 9.24
N GLY A 69 -20.58 29.64 9.79
CA GLY A 69 -20.22 29.47 11.19
C GLY A 69 -18.88 30.14 11.38
N ASN A 70 -18.72 30.82 12.51
CA ASN A 70 -17.43 31.28 12.98
C ASN A 70 -16.39 30.20 12.76
N PRO A 71 -15.13 30.54 12.39
CA PRO A 71 -14.08 29.56 12.26
C PRO A 71 -14.09 28.67 13.50
N PRO A 72 -13.98 27.35 13.37
CA PRO A 72 -14.08 26.44 14.50
C PRO A 72 -13.13 26.94 15.59
N MET A 73 -13.69 27.22 16.75
CA MET A 73 -12.90 27.49 17.95
C MET A 73 -11.90 26.35 18.04
N SER A 74 -10.62 26.68 18.17
CA SER A 74 -9.53 25.75 18.42
C SER A 74 -10.03 24.60 19.30
N ALA A 75 -9.90 23.37 18.82
CA ALA A 75 -10.32 22.20 19.56
C ALA A 75 -9.81 22.30 21.00
N PRO A 76 -10.65 21.99 22.00
CA PRO A 76 -10.20 22.01 23.38
C PRO A 76 -9.04 21.03 23.52
N ASN A 77 -7.93 21.50 24.08
CA ASN A 77 -6.69 20.83 24.40
C ASN A 77 -6.81 19.28 24.44
N GLY A 78 -6.71 18.64 23.28
CA GLY A 78 -6.33 17.23 23.22
C GLY A 78 -4.92 17.10 23.81
N PRO A 79 -4.55 15.95 24.35
CA PRO A 79 -3.18 15.74 24.79
C PRO A 79 -2.25 16.15 23.65
N ALA A 80 -1.22 16.96 23.97
CA ALA A 80 -0.25 17.40 22.98
C ALA A 80 0.25 16.17 22.19
N PRO A 81 0.39 16.27 20.84
CA PRO A 81 0.90 15.17 20.06
C PRO A 81 2.17 14.65 20.75
N LYS A 82 2.23 13.36 21.01
CA LYS A 82 3.45 12.75 21.55
C LYS A 82 4.57 13.10 20.58
N ALA A 83 5.67 13.67 21.09
CA ALA A 83 6.82 13.98 20.28
C ALA A 83 7.25 12.70 19.54
N GLU A 84 7.35 12.78 18.21
CA GLU A 84 7.79 11.67 17.41
C GLU A 84 9.20 11.24 17.83
N ALA A 85 9.41 9.92 17.97
CA ALA A 85 10.71 9.41 18.38
C ALA A 85 11.77 9.68 17.29
N ASN A 86 12.96 10.04 17.74
CA ASN A 86 14.11 10.16 16.84
C ASN A 86 14.65 8.75 16.54
N PRO A 87 14.62 8.28 15.27
CA PRO A 87 15.10 6.94 14.90
C PRO A 87 16.55 6.67 15.28
N ASN A 88 17.38 7.70 15.36
CA ASN A 88 18.79 7.58 15.79
C ASN A 88 18.95 7.08 17.23
N THR A 89 17.90 7.14 18.05
CA THR A 89 17.89 6.62 19.43
C THR A 89 17.45 5.17 19.51
N PHE A 90 16.98 4.57 18.43
CA PHE A 90 16.48 3.20 18.43
C PHE A 90 17.61 2.21 18.70
N LYS A 91 17.24 1.13 19.39
CA LYS A 91 18.15 0.04 19.74
C LYS A 91 17.92 -1.15 18.83
N GLY A 92 18.97 -1.91 18.58
CA GLY A 92 18.92 -3.15 17.83
C GLY A 92 19.97 -4.13 18.33
N THR A 93 19.77 -5.42 18.02
CA THR A 93 20.77 -6.44 18.32
C THR A 93 22.07 -6.17 17.56
N THR A 94 21.96 -5.84 16.28
CA THR A 94 23.09 -5.46 15.42
C THR A 94 22.91 -4.04 14.95
N VAL A 95 23.85 -3.16 15.28
CA VAL A 95 23.87 -1.77 14.82
C VAL A 95 25.18 -1.53 14.09
N VAL A 96 25.08 -1.13 12.81
CA VAL A 96 26.21 -0.88 11.92
C VAL A 96 26.28 0.60 11.58
N THR A 97 27.44 1.21 11.87
CA THR A 97 27.68 2.64 11.71
C THR A 97 28.81 2.96 10.72
N GLU A 98 29.38 1.94 10.10
CA GLU A 98 30.44 2.03 9.09
C GLU A 98 30.25 0.95 8.02
N ASN A 99 30.95 1.07 6.90
CA ASN A 99 30.82 0.14 5.80
C ASN A 99 31.18 -1.30 6.24
N LYS A 100 30.30 -2.26 5.92
CA LYS A 100 30.47 -3.64 6.35
C LYS A 100 29.86 -4.63 5.34
N SER A 101 30.51 -5.79 5.21
CA SER A 101 29.93 -6.96 4.54
C SER A 101 29.66 -8.06 5.56
N ILE A 102 28.48 -8.69 5.45
CA ILE A 102 27.98 -9.73 6.35
C ILE A 102 27.46 -10.88 5.48
N ALA A 103 27.78 -12.10 5.79
CA ALA A 103 27.26 -13.24 5.05
C ALA A 103 27.06 -14.45 5.95
N HIS A 104 26.00 -15.22 5.68
CA HIS A 104 25.67 -16.48 6.38
C HIS A 104 25.42 -16.32 7.90
N GLU A 105 24.91 -15.15 8.30
CA GLU A 105 24.66 -14.87 9.72
C GLU A 105 23.18 -15.03 10.07
N LEU A 106 22.93 -15.39 11.34
CA LEU A 106 21.63 -15.32 11.97
C LEU A 106 21.54 -14.05 12.84
N MET A 107 20.67 -13.14 12.46
CA MET A 107 20.41 -11.89 13.18
C MET A 107 19.01 -11.91 13.76
N SER A 108 18.89 -12.09 15.07
CA SER A 108 17.60 -12.19 15.75
C SER A 108 17.43 -11.17 16.87
N ASN A 109 16.19 -10.80 17.15
CA ASN A 109 15.84 -9.97 18.28
C ASN A 109 14.47 -10.38 18.85
N THR A 110 14.38 -10.58 20.16
CA THR A 110 13.15 -10.94 20.88
C THR A 110 12.62 -9.84 21.79
N THR A 111 13.30 -8.70 21.83
CA THR A 111 12.97 -7.59 22.73
C THR A 111 11.98 -6.65 22.07
N SER A 112 10.94 -6.26 22.79
CA SER A 112 9.98 -5.22 22.37
C SER A 112 10.69 -3.91 22.07
N ASP A 113 10.19 -3.19 21.05
CA ASP A 113 10.68 -1.87 20.61
C ASP A 113 12.15 -1.85 20.15
N GLN A 114 12.74 -3.00 19.86
CA GLN A 114 14.10 -3.09 19.35
C GLN A 114 14.12 -3.75 17.97
N ASN A 115 15.02 -3.31 17.12
CA ASN A 115 15.25 -3.87 15.79
C ASN A 115 16.20 -5.08 15.84
N ALA A 116 16.11 -5.99 14.89
CA ALA A 116 17.13 -7.04 14.77
C ALA A 116 18.42 -6.46 14.14
N PHE A 117 18.25 -5.55 13.17
CA PHE A 117 19.35 -4.92 12.46
C PHE A 117 19.08 -3.43 12.20
N ILE A 118 20.07 -2.57 12.44
CA ILE A 118 20.03 -1.14 12.11
C ILE A 118 21.32 -0.75 11.35
N GLY A 119 21.16 -0.17 10.15
CA GLY A 119 22.19 0.57 9.46
C GLY A 119 22.00 2.07 9.68
N LYS A 120 23.02 2.80 10.06
CA LYS A 120 22.97 4.26 10.26
C LYS A 120 24.30 4.93 9.97
N ASN A 121 24.33 6.28 10.10
CA ASN A 121 25.55 7.09 9.91
C ASN A 121 26.14 6.94 8.50
N LYS A 122 25.26 6.93 7.47
CA LYS A 122 25.66 6.80 6.05
C LYS A 122 26.47 5.53 5.72
N ALA A 123 26.43 4.52 6.58
CA ALA A 123 27.10 3.25 6.35
C ALA A 123 26.52 2.54 5.12
N VAL A 124 27.38 1.94 4.31
CA VAL A 124 27.01 1.01 3.25
C VAL A 124 27.22 -0.42 3.74
N VAL A 125 26.14 -1.17 3.87
CA VAL A 125 26.18 -2.55 4.39
C VAL A 125 25.72 -3.52 3.32
N ASN A 126 26.52 -4.53 3.04
CA ASN A 126 26.16 -5.63 2.14
C ASN A 126 25.89 -6.88 2.96
N ILE A 127 24.72 -7.49 2.78
CA ILE A 127 24.28 -8.68 3.53
C ILE A 127 23.90 -9.77 2.53
N GLU A 128 24.52 -10.93 2.64
CA GLU A 128 24.25 -12.06 1.75
C GLU A 128 23.90 -13.34 2.53
N ASN A 129 22.95 -14.10 1.97
CA ASN A 129 22.61 -15.46 2.42
C ASN A 129 22.40 -15.56 3.94
N SER A 130 21.77 -14.56 4.53
CA SER A 130 21.59 -14.43 5.98
C SER A 130 20.13 -14.62 6.37
N VAL A 131 19.90 -14.90 7.65
CA VAL A 131 18.57 -15.11 8.23
C VAL A 131 18.30 -14.04 9.27
N PHE A 132 17.11 -13.43 9.17
CA PHE A 132 16.63 -12.46 10.15
C PHE A 132 15.36 -12.99 10.80
N ASP A 133 15.27 -12.90 12.11
CA ASP A 133 14.11 -13.31 12.88
C ASP A 133 13.77 -12.29 13.97
N LYS A 134 12.51 -11.91 14.06
CA LYS A 134 12.05 -10.91 15.01
C LYS A 134 10.80 -11.38 15.74
N THR A 135 10.87 -11.34 17.06
CA THR A 135 9.72 -11.43 17.96
C THR A 135 9.76 -10.28 18.97
N GLY A 136 8.74 -10.14 19.81
CA GLY A 136 8.66 -9.01 20.73
C GLY A 136 7.93 -7.81 20.11
N ASN A 137 6.72 -7.57 20.59
CA ASN A 137 5.79 -6.60 20.04
C ASN A 137 6.24 -5.15 20.26
N THR A 138 5.79 -4.24 19.40
CA THR A 138 5.91 -2.81 19.68
C THR A 138 5.01 -2.39 20.84
N THR A 139 5.43 -1.35 21.56
CA THR A 139 4.60 -0.64 22.53
C THR A 139 4.12 0.72 22.00
N SER A 140 4.51 1.07 20.77
CA SER A 140 4.15 2.32 20.11
C SER A 140 3.91 2.10 18.62
N ASP A 141 2.64 2.08 18.22
CA ASP A 141 2.23 1.92 16.83
C ASP A 141 2.79 3.05 15.94
N ASP A 142 2.75 4.29 16.40
CA ASP A 142 3.27 5.44 15.65
C ASP A 142 4.77 5.31 15.38
N ASN A 143 5.56 4.97 16.39
CA ASN A 143 7.00 4.80 16.20
C ASN A 143 7.33 3.61 15.29
N SER A 144 6.54 2.56 15.38
CA SER A 144 6.70 1.37 14.56
C SER A 144 6.33 1.65 13.09
N ASN A 145 5.15 2.22 12.88
CA ASN A 145 4.60 2.45 11.54
C ASN A 145 5.30 3.59 10.80
N PHE A 146 5.68 4.65 11.51
CA PHE A 146 6.21 5.86 10.85
C PHE A 146 7.72 6.05 10.99
N ARG A 147 8.35 5.42 11.98
CA ARG A 147 9.78 5.63 12.28
C ARG A 147 10.61 4.34 12.23
N GLY A 148 9.97 3.19 12.03
CA GLY A 148 10.66 1.90 11.91
C GLY A 148 11.19 1.32 13.21
N GLN A 149 10.71 1.81 14.39
CA GLN A 149 10.98 1.13 15.64
C GLN A 149 10.40 -0.29 15.59
N ASN A 150 11.09 -1.25 16.15
CA ASN A 150 10.72 -2.67 16.13
C ASN A 150 10.78 -3.36 14.76
N ALA A 151 11.15 -2.69 13.68
CA ALA A 151 11.35 -3.34 12.38
C ALA A 151 12.45 -4.42 12.46
N VAL A 152 12.37 -5.43 11.60
CA VAL A 152 13.45 -6.43 11.51
C VAL A 152 14.72 -5.78 11.03
N ILE A 153 14.66 -5.07 9.89
CA ILE A 153 15.81 -4.37 9.31
C ILE A 153 15.42 -2.89 9.12
N LEU A 154 16.22 -2.01 9.66
CA LEU A 154 16.02 -0.56 9.61
C LEU A 154 17.23 0.15 8.99
N SER A 155 16.98 0.98 7.97
CA SER A 155 17.94 1.93 7.42
C SER A 155 17.56 3.35 7.82
N ILE A 156 18.46 4.07 8.45
CA ILE A 156 18.29 5.46 8.90
C ILE A 156 19.56 6.28 8.63
N ASP A 157 19.44 7.59 8.80
CA ASP A 157 20.57 8.53 8.77
C ASP A 157 21.42 8.39 7.50
N GLY A 158 20.75 8.26 6.36
CA GLY A 158 21.38 8.18 5.03
C GLY A 158 22.18 6.91 4.78
N SER A 159 21.94 5.81 5.53
CA SER A 159 22.62 4.55 5.29
C SER A 159 22.04 3.80 4.09
N GLN A 160 22.83 2.93 3.50
CA GLN A 160 22.43 2.02 2.44
C GLN A 160 22.63 0.57 2.88
N ILE A 161 21.57 -0.25 2.84
CA ILE A 161 21.63 -1.68 3.14
C ILE A 161 21.30 -2.45 1.87
N ASN A 162 22.20 -3.32 1.43
CA ASN A 162 22.01 -4.19 0.28
C ASN A 162 21.84 -5.62 0.79
N ILE A 163 20.70 -6.26 0.54
CA ILE A 163 20.35 -7.58 1.03
C ILE A 163 20.17 -8.51 -0.17
N LYS A 164 20.83 -9.66 -0.15
CA LYS A 164 20.72 -10.64 -1.23
C LYS A 164 20.63 -12.07 -0.69
N GLY A 165 19.73 -12.87 -1.29
CA GLY A 165 19.62 -14.30 -1.03
C GLY A 165 19.24 -14.65 0.40
N SER A 166 18.53 -13.77 1.11
CA SER A 166 18.28 -13.89 2.55
C SER A 166 16.84 -14.31 2.86
N ASN A 167 16.59 -14.66 4.12
CA ASN A 167 15.25 -14.92 4.66
C ASN A 167 14.97 -13.97 5.81
N ILE A 168 13.82 -13.28 5.77
CA ILE A 168 13.42 -12.30 6.78
C ILE A 168 12.06 -12.72 7.33
N THR A 169 12.00 -12.98 8.64
CA THR A 169 10.78 -13.40 9.34
C THR A 169 10.46 -12.46 10.49
N SER A 170 9.19 -12.11 10.63
CA SER A 170 8.65 -11.42 11.80
C SER A 170 7.41 -12.13 12.34
N ASN A 171 7.38 -12.35 13.64
CA ASN A 171 6.20 -12.79 14.39
C ASN A 171 5.99 -11.86 15.59
N SER A 172 5.68 -10.61 15.29
CA SER A 172 5.65 -9.51 16.26
C SER A 172 4.77 -8.38 15.74
N ASN A 173 3.84 -7.88 16.54
CA ASN A 173 3.03 -6.73 16.18
C ASN A 173 3.91 -5.49 15.99
N GLY A 174 3.65 -4.76 14.92
CA GLY A 174 4.40 -3.55 14.57
C GLY A 174 5.85 -3.85 14.17
N SER A 175 6.12 -5.02 13.58
CA SER A 175 7.46 -5.37 13.13
C SER A 175 7.52 -5.49 11.61
N ASN A 176 7.67 -4.34 10.94
CA ASN A 176 7.90 -4.29 9.50
C ASN A 176 9.20 -5.03 9.15
N ALA A 177 9.17 -5.83 8.08
CA ALA A 177 10.34 -6.65 7.77
C ALA A 177 11.53 -5.81 7.29
N VAL A 178 11.28 -4.88 6.37
CA VAL A 178 12.30 -3.99 5.80
C VAL A 178 11.79 -2.56 5.85
N PHE A 179 12.52 -1.67 6.49
CA PHE A 179 12.10 -0.30 6.73
C PHE A 179 13.20 0.72 6.44
N ALA A 180 12.95 1.63 5.52
CA ALA A 180 13.84 2.76 5.25
C ALA A 180 13.16 4.08 5.64
N THR A 181 13.78 4.90 6.50
CA THR A 181 13.21 6.18 6.89
C THR A 181 14.24 7.31 6.87
N GLY A 182 13.79 8.46 6.38
CA GLY A 182 14.61 9.66 6.25
C GLY A 182 15.36 9.74 4.93
N GLU A 183 15.61 10.97 4.50
CA GLU A 183 16.27 11.27 3.24
C GLU A 183 17.63 10.55 3.10
N GLY A 184 17.88 9.95 1.94
CA GLY A 184 19.12 9.22 1.65
C GLY A 184 19.21 7.84 2.29
N SER A 185 18.25 7.43 3.13
CA SER A 185 18.17 6.06 3.68
C SER A 185 17.63 5.10 2.62
N ILE A 186 18.40 4.08 2.26
CA ILE A 186 18.10 3.18 1.14
C ILE A 186 18.24 1.73 1.59
N ILE A 187 17.29 0.88 1.17
CA ILE A 187 17.45 -0.57 1.26
C ILE A 187 17.20 -1.18 -0.12
N ASN A 188 18.16 -1.95 -0.60
CA ASN A 188 18.04 -2.76 -1.81
C ASN A 188 17.90 -4.23 -1.39
N VAL A 189 16.83 -4.90 -1.84
CA VAL A 189 16.54 -6.31 -1.47
C VAL A 189 16.42 -7.13 -2.74
N GLU A 190 17.23 -8.17 -2.87
CA GLU A 190 17.25 -9.03 -4.04
C GLU A 190 17.19 -10.53 -3.65
N ASN A 191 16.45 -11.32 -4.42
CA ASN A 191 16.38 -12.79 -4.27
C ASN A 191 16.05 -13.22 -2.83
N THR A 192 15.12 -12.55 -2.17
CA THR A 192 14.87 -12.68 -0.72
C THR A 192 13.43 -13.11 -0.44
N ASN A 193 13.24 -13.97 0.56
CA ASN A 193 11.93 -14.32 1.07
C ASN A 193 11.63 -13.53 2.34
N ILE A 194 10.43 -12.95 2.39
CA ILE A 194 9.95 -12.12 3.51
C ILE A 194 8.63 -12.70 4.00
N HIS A 195 8.51 -12.91 5.31
CA HIS A 195 7.30 -13.43 5.93
C HIS A 195 7.00 -12.71 7.25
N THR A 196 5.93 -11.93 7.29
CA THR A 196 5.43 -11.28 8.51
C THR A 196 4.10 -11.90 8.91
N LYS A 197 3.91 -12.17 10.22
CA LYS A 197 2.77 -12.96 10.72
C LYS A 197 1.79 -12.19 11.57
N SER A 198 2.21 -11.08 12.16
CA SER A 198 1.41 -10.33 13.13
C SER A 198 0.92 -9.01 12.55
N ASP A 199 0.02 -8.33 13.28
CA ASP A 199 -0.60 -7.09 12.84
C ASP A 199 0.38 -5.93 12.68
N SER A 200 0.06 -4.98 11.80
CA SER A 200 0.88 -3.80 11.51
C SER A 200 2.34 -4.13 11.17
N SER A 201 2.54 -5.23 10.43
CA SER A 201 3.87 -5.78 10.11
C SER A 201 4.02 -5.96 8.61
N ARG A 202 4.39 -4.88 7.93
CA ARG A 202 4.48 -4.78 6.48
C ARG A 202 5.70 -5.52 5.93
N GLY A 203 5.69 -5.82 4.64
CA GLY A 203 6.84 -6.44 3.96
C GLY A 203 7.97 -5.44 3.72
N LEU A 204 7.80 -4.55 2.75
CA LEU A 204 8.68 -3.41 2.50
C LEU A 204 7.95 -2.14 2.93
N ASP A 205 8.65 -1.26 3.63
CA ASP A 205 8.11 0.01 4.09
C ASP A 205 9.11 1.15 3.94
N ALA A 206 8.62 2.32 3.53
CA ALA A 206 9.44 3.51 3.33
C ALA A 206 8.70 4.76 3.81
N THR A 207 9.36 5.59 4.62
CA THR A 207 8.80 6.83 5.16
C THR A 207 9.80 7.99 5.09
N TYR A 208 9.30 9.22 5.16
CA TYR A 208 10.13 10.44 5.22
C TYR A 208 11.25 10.48 4.17
N ASN A 209 10.88 10.27 2.90
CA ASN A 209 11.80 10.21 1.75
C ASN A 209 12.80 9.03 1.79
N GLY A 210 12.57 8.02 2.62
CA GLY A 210 13.30 6.76 2.54
C GLY A 210 12.98 6.01 1.24
N THR A 211 13.88 5.12 0.81
CA THR A 211 13.74 4.37 -0.44
C THR A 211 13.98 2.87 -0.20
N VAL A 212 13.07 2.04 -0.72
CA VAL A 212 13.26 0.58 -0.76
C VAL A 212 13.12 0.07 -2.19
N ASN A 213 14.14 -0.63 -2.68
CA ASN A 213 14.14 -1.25 -3.98
C ASN A 213 14.15 -2.78 -3.82
N GLY A 214 13.11 -3.44 -4.34
CA GLY A 214 12.94 -4.89 -4.28
C GLY A 214 13.04 -5.55 -5.65
N LYS A 215 13.76 -6.66 -5.75
CA LYS A 215 13.85 -7.44 -6.97
C LYS A 215 13.84 -8.94 -6.70
N ASN A 216 13.03 -9.68 -7.47
CA ASN A 216 12.88 -11.13 -7.35
C ASN A 216 12.55 -11.58 -5.91
N LEU A 217 11.43 -11.08 -5.39
CA LEU A 217 11.02 -11.29 -4.01
C LEU A 217 9.83 -12.25 -3.90
N THR A 218 9.76 -12.94 -2.78
CA THR A 218 8.52 -13.54 -2.29
C THR A 218 8.17 -12.90 -0.95
N ILE A 219 7.04 -12.19 -0.89
CA ILE A 219 6.59 -11.51 0.33
C ILE A 219 5.22 -12.05 0.72
N THR A 220 5.09 -12.51 1.96
CA THR A 220 3.83 -12.94 2.54
C THR A 220 3.59 -12.19 3.85
N THR A 221 2.40 -11.57 3.99
CA THR A 221 1.97 -10.93 5.24
C THR A 221 0.65 -11.53 5.69
N GLU A 222 0.53 -11.89 6.98
CA GLU A 222 -0.63 -12.57 7.53
C GLU A 222 -1.49 -11.68 8.45
N GLY A 223 -0.89 -10.72 9.14
CA GLY A 223 -1.54 -9.86 10.10
C GLY A 223 -2.45 -8.81 9.47
N ALA A 224 -3.34 -8.22 10.25
CA ALA A 224 -4.14 -7.07 9.86
C ALA A 224 -3.25 -5.83 9.64
N HIS A 225 -3.68 -4.93 8.74
CA HIS A 225 -2.97 -3.69 8.40
C HIS A 225 -1.50 -3.92 7.99
N SER A 226 -1.23 -5.02 7.27
CA SER A 226 0.10 -5.49 6.90
C SER A 226 0.23 -5.65 5.39
N ALA A 227 0.35 -4.54 4.66
CA ALA A 227 0.59 -4.54 3.22
C ALA A 227 1.94 -5.20 2.88
N THR A 228 2.07 -5.78 1.68
CA THR A 228 3.39 -6.27 1.23
C THR A 228 4.32 -5.14 0.85
N LEU A 229 3.81 -4.08 0.21
CA LEU A 229 4.54 -2.86 -0.12
C LEU A 229 3.80 -1.68 0.49
N ALA A 230 4.44 -0.90 1.33
CA ALA A 230 3.84 0.24 1.99
C ALA A 230 4.74 1.47 1.98
N THR A 231 4.14 2.63 1.78
CA THR A 231 4.71 3.90 2.20
C THR A 231 3.77 4.49 3.23
N ASP A 232 4.33 4.90 4.33
CA ASP A 232 3.62 5.63 5.37
C ASP A 232 4.19 7.06 5.43
N ARG A 233 3.68 7.90 6.20
CA ARG A 233 4.00 9.31 6.45
C ARG A 233 5.30 9.87 5.82
N GLY A 234 5.20 11.00 5.10
CA GLY A 234 6.36 11.76 4.61
C GLY A 234 6.97 11.25 3.30
N GLU A 235 6.15 10.75 2.38
CA GLU A 235 6.49 10.51 0.96
C GLU A 235 7.65 9.53 0.71
N GLY A 236 7.56 8.31 1.22
CA GLY A 236 8.52 7.25 0.89
C GLY A 236 8.45 6.79 -0.57
N THR A 237 9.49 6.13 -1.05
CA THR A 237 9.54 5.54 -2.40
C THR A 237 9.82 4.05 -2.34
N ILE A 238 9.00 3.25 -3.03
CA ILE A 238 9.26 1.82 -3.22
C ILE A 238 9.25 1.47 -4.72
N THR A 239 10.25 0.70 -5.13
CA THR A 239 10.23 -0.01 -6.42
C THR A 239 10.24 -1.52 -6.17
N ALA A 240 9.40 -2.27 -6.89
CA ALA A 240 9.39 -3.73 -6.81
C ALA A 240 9.35 -4.32 -8.24
N GLU A 241 10.27 -5.22 -8.54
CA GLU A 241 10.36 -5.91 -9.84
C GLU A 241 10.36 -7.42 -9.63
N ALA A 242 9.56 -8.14 -10.44
CA ALA A 242 9.52 -9.60 -10.45
C ALA A 242 9.24 -10.20 -9.06
N ALA A 243 8.14 -9.81 -8.42
CA ALA A 243 7.82 -10.28 -7.07
C ALA A 243 6.49 -11.06 -7.00
N LYS A 244 6.44 -11.99 -6.05
CA LYS A 244 5.22 -12.66 -5.63
C LYS A 244 4.77 -12.08 -4.29
N LEU A 245 3.58 -11.46 -4.25
CA LEU A 245 3.08 -10.68 -3.11
C LEU A 245 1.76 -11.26 -2.62
N MET A 246 1.69 -11.68 -1.36
CA MET A 246 0.51 -12.31 -0.77
C MET A 246 0.16 -11.66 0.56
N THR A 247 -1.09 -11.23 0.73
CA THR A 247 -1.61 -10.76 2.02
C THR A 247 -2.82 -11.58 2.43
N SER A 248 -2.98 -11.84 3.74
CA SER A 248 -4.13 -12.57 4.27
C SER A 248 -4.84 -11.86 5.44
N GLY A 249 -4.29 -10.82 5.98
CA GLY A 249 -4.88 -10.03 7.07
C GLY A 249 -6.01 -9.11 6.61
N GLU A 250 -6.89 -8.73 7.53
CA GLU A 250 -7.90 -7.73 7.28
C GLU A 250 -7.27 -6.36 7.03
N GLY A 251 -7.79 -5.61 6.04
CA GLY A 251 -7.25 -4.29 5.70
C GLY A 251 -5.78 -4.31 5.28
N SER A 252 -5.32 -5.43 4.69
CA SER A 252 -3.94 -5.63 4.26
C SER A 252 -3.89 -5.70 2.73
N PRO A 253 -3.83 -4.56 2.02
CA PRO A 253 -3.71 -4.55 0.57
C PRO A 253 -2.33 -5.10 0.12
N ILE A 254 -2.20 -5.45 -1.15
CA ILE A 254 -0.87 -5.74 -1.71
C ILE A 254 -0.01 -4.49 -1.63
N ILE A 255 -0.57 -3.33 -2.02
CA ILE A 255 0.15 -2.05 -2.07
C ILE A 255 -0.64 -0.99 -1.29
N TYR A 256 -0.02 -0.33 -0.33
CA TYR A 256 -0.55 0.83 0.38
C TYR A 256 0.38 2.04 0.17
N SER A 257 -0.13 3.11 -0.43
CA SER A 257 0.70 4.25 -0.82
C SER A 257 0.23 5.57 -0.21
N THR A 258 1.09 6.15 0.62
CA THR A 258 1.13 7.58 0.99
C THR A 258 2.41 8.23 0.48
N GLY A 259 2.94 7.74 -0.64
CA GLY A 259 4.14 8.18 -1.33
C GLY A 259 4.14 7.69 -2.77
N ASN A 260 5.24 7.14 -3.24
CA ASN A 260 5.37 6.68 -4.62
C ASN A 260 5.77 5.20 -4.66
N ILE A 261 4.88 4.35 -5.17
CA ILE A 261 5.16 2.92 -5.32
C ILE A 261 5.06 2.52 -6.79
N THR A 262 6.15 1.96 -7.33
CA THR A 262 6.19 1.38 -8.67
C THR A 262 6.42 -0.12 -8.56
N ALA A 263 5.55 -0.91 -9.20
CA ALA A 263 5.62 -2.36 -9.18
C ALA A 263 5.48 -2.92 -10.61
N ASP A 264 6.44 -3.75 -11.03
CA ASP A 264 6.50 -4.32 -12.37
C ASP A 264 6.71 -5.84 -12.31
N TYR A 265 6.04 -6.57 -13.19
CA TYR A 265 6.04 -8.05 -13.20
C TYR A 265 5.65 -8.68 -11.86
N ILE A 266 4.59 -8.16 -11.23
CA ILE A 266 4.09 -8.67 -9.95
C ILE A 266 3.02 -9.74 -10.18
N THR A 267 3.08 -10.80 -9.39
CA THR A 267 1.94 -11.71 -9.16
C THR A 267 1.52 -11.65 -7.71
N GLY A 268 0.20 -11.62 -7.43
CA GLY A 268 -0.19 -11.50 -6.02
C GLY A 268 -1.68 -11.61 -5.75
N GLU A 269 -1.99 -11.79 -4.47
CA GLU A 269 -3.35 -11.89 -3.97
C GLU A 269 -3.46 -11.18 -2.61
N ALA A 270 -4.46 -10.30 -2.50
CA ALA A 270 -4.95 -9.80 -1.21
C ALA A 270 -6.22 -10.56 -0.84
N LYS A 271 -6.16 -11.46 0.14
CA LYS A 271 -7.29 -12.33 0.49
C LYS A 271 -8.43 -11.58 1.18
N ASN A 272 -8.12 -10.59 1.98
CA ASN A 272 -9.08 -9.86 2.81
C ASN A 272 -8.96 -8.34 2.67
N SER A 273 -8.52 -7.87 1.50
CA SER A 273 -8.34 -6.44 1.23
C SER A 273 -8.41 -6.15 -0.27
N GLU A 274 -8.28 -4.89 -0.62
CA GLU A 274 -8.09 -4.35 -1.96
C GLU A 274 -6.71 -4.75 -2.52
N ILE A 275 -6.52 -4.64 -3.83
CA ILE A 275 -5.20 -4.78 -4.46
C ILE A 275 -4.29 -3.65 -4.02
N GLY A 276 -4.79 -2.42 -4.11
CA GLY A 276 -4.03 -1.23 -3.80
C GLY A 276 -4.87 -0.13 -3.18
N VAL A 277 -4.26 0.62 -2.30
CA VAL A 277 -4.84 1.77 -1.61
C VAL A 277 -3.91 2.96 -1.79
N VAL A 278 -4.45 4.09 -2.26
CA VAL A 278 -3.72 5.35 -2.40
C VAL A 278 -4.38 6.40 -1.53
N GLU A 279 -3.62 7.03 -0.68
CA GLU A 279 -4.04 8.12 0.17
C GLU A 279 -3.34 9.43 -0.21
N GLY A 280 -4.13 10.51 -0.38
CA GLY A 280 -3.61 11.83 -0.74
C GLY A 280 -3.10 11.96 -2.17
N LYS A 281 -2.15 12.86 -2.40
CA LYS A 281 -1.51 13.14 -3.70
C LYS A 281 -0.42 12.12 -4.07
N ASN A 282 -0.63 10.87 -3.79
CA ASN A 282 0.36 9.83 -3.90
C ASN A 282 0.08 8.90 -5.07
N SER A 283 0.96 7.94 -5.34
CA SER A 283 0.84 7.14 -6.55
C SER A 283 1.13 5.65 -6.36
N ILE A 284 0.42 4.83 -7.14
CA ILE A 284 0.77 3.46 -7.44
C ILE A 284 0.90 3.32 -8.95
N THR A 285 2.05 2.86 -9.42
CA THR A 285 2.25 2.43 -10.81
C THR A 285 2.42 0.92 -10.84
N LEU A 286 1.48 0.22 -11.47
CA LEU A 286 1.51 -1.24 -11.58
C LEU A 286 1.52 -1.64 -13.06
N THR A 287 2.61 -2.29 -13.50
CA THR A 287 2.79 -2.72 -14.90
C THR A 287 3.07 -4.21 -15.00
N ASN A 288 2.74 -4.80 -16.16
CA ASN A 288 3.02 -6.21 -16.49
C ASN A 288 2.61 -7.23 -15.41
N SER A 289 1.58 -6.93 -14.62
CA SER A 289 1.29 -7.64 -13.38
C SER A 289 -0.04 -8.38 -13.43
N ASN A 290 -0.15 -9.43 -12.61
CA ASN A 290 -1.37 -10.20 -12.40
C ASN A 290 -1.66 -10.30 -10.90
N VAL A 291 -2.57 -9.48 -10.42
CA VAL A 291 -2.90 -9.34 -9.01
C VAL A 291 -4.40 -9.42 -8.78
N THR A 292 -4.81 -9.96 -7.63
CA THR A 292 -6.20 -10.15 -7.23
C THR A 292 -6.43 -9.56 -5.85
N GLY A 293 -7.53 -8.85 -5.67
CA GLY A 293 -8.05 -8.42 -4.38
C GLY A 293 -9.44 -9.00 -4.16
N ASN A 294 -9.74 -9.45 -2.95
CA ASN A 294 -11.00 -10.13 -2.62
C ASN A 294 -11.98 -9.23 -1.85
N LYS A 295 -11.74 -7.93 -1.81
CA LYS A 295 -12.71 -6.92 -1.37
C LYS A 295 -13.50 -6.37 -2.57
N ASP A 296 -14.60 -5.68 -2.30
CA ASP A 296 -15.51 -5.12 -3.30
C ASP A 296 -14.84 -4.16 -4.28
N ASN A 297 -13.80 -3.46 -3.85
CA ASN A 297 -13.02 -2.54 -4.66
C ASN A 297 -11.65 -3.17 -5.01
N GLY A 298 -11.27 -3.14 -6.29
CA GLY A 298 -9.93 -3.55 -6.69
C GLY A 298 -8.86 -2.56 -6.19
N PHE A 299 -9.16 -1.26 -6.30
CA PHE A 299 -8.35 -0.15 -5.79
C PHE A 299 -9.21 0.84 -5.02
N MET A 300 -8.64 1.43 -3.98
CA MET A 300 -9.26 2.49 -3.20
C MET A 300 -8.39 3.74 -3.23
N LEU A 301 -9.00 4.88 -3.54
CA LEU A 301 -8.37 6.19 -3.47
C LEU A 301 -9.17 7.05 -2.52
N TYR A 302 -8.50 7.65 -1.55
CA TYR A 302 -9.16 8.52 -0.59
C TYR A 302 -8.20 9.58 -0.04
N GLN A 303 -8.78 10.55 0.64
CA GLN A 303 -8.06 11.55 1.41
C GLN A 303 -8.46 11.41 2.88
N SER A 304 -7.50 11.14 3.74
CA SER A 304 -7.73 11.21 5.18
C SER A 304 -7.33 12.57 5.74
N PHE A 305 -7.78 12.83 6.96
CA PHE A 305 -7.36 13.99 7.74
C PHE A 305 -6.39 13.62 8.87
N SER A 306 -5.84 12.41 8.82
CA SER A 306 -4.91 11.90 9.83
C SER A 306 -3.55 12.59 9.78
N GLY A 307 -3.19 13.23 8.66
CA GLY A 307 -1.87 13.82 8.43
C GLY A 307 -0.81 12.81 7.99
N ASP A 308 -1.24 11.61 7.61
CA ASP A 308 -0.33 10.57 7.12
C ASP A 308 0.05 10.79 5.65
N ALA A 309 -0.79 11.51 4.91
CA ALA A 309 -0.53 11.91 3.53
C ALA A 309 -0.81 13.41 3.33
N GLU A 310 -0.19 14.00 2.31
CA GLU A 310 -0.44 15.38 1.91
C GLU A 310 -1.87 15.54 1.38
N SER A 311 -2.46 16.72 1.64
CA SER A 311 -3.77 17.07 1.13
C SER A 311 -3.79 17.06 -0.40
N GLY A 312 -4.66 16.27 -0.95
CA GLY A 312 -4.92 16.16 -2.39
C GLY A 312 -5.76 17.31 -2.95
#